data_935633a0185391bcbd7701036ff2b993
#
_entry.id   935633a0185391bcbd7701036ff2b993
#
_cell.length_a   1.000
_cell.length_b   1.000
_cell.length_c   1.000
_cell.angle_alpha   90.00
_cell.angle_beta   90.00
_cell.angle_gamma   90.00
#
_symmetry.space_group_name_H-M   'P 1'
#
loop_
_entity.id
_entity.type
_entity.pdbx_description
1 polymer ?
#
loop_
_entity_poly.entity_id
_entity_poly.type
_entity_poly.pdbx_seq_one_letter_code
_entity_poly.pdbx_strand_id
1 'polypeptide(L)'
;MDPASLIGLVLVLVGVFVGAIMKHVNPAALSTVPAAFLIVIAASIGAAMLSNTMDVAKKLMTYVIKGIKGQKPFDTSGTIDQIVGFAERARREGLLSLESELSTIDDEFFKRGLQLAIDGGDPEIVAEVMEADVKAMQERHKAGAKYMMSIGIFSPTFGIIGAVFGLIATMANLDDPSKLGEGIGAAFVATFWGVFMANGIFLPISNKLSSMSAQEIAYKRMIIEGVLSIQAGANPRMLDDLLRSNLPPKERTSDDRKSA
;
A
#
# COMPACT_ATOMS: atom_id res chain seq x y z
N MET A 1 8.67 -11.10 -1.37
CA MET A 1 7.53 -10.77 -0.48
C MET A 1 8.09 -9.97 0.67
N ASP A 2 7.36 -8.97 1.13
CA ASP A 2 7.75 -8.21 2.33
C ASP A 2 7.68 -9.13 3.57
N PRO A 3 8.80 -9.34 4.28
CA PRO A 3 8.84 -10.23 5.45
C PRO A 3 7.83 -9.86 6.52
N ALA A 4 7.62 -8.55 6.76
CA ALA A 4 6.66 -8.08 7.76
C ALA A 4 5.22 -8.48 7.41
N SER A 5 4.83 -8.43 6.13
CA SER A 5 3.50 -8.85 5.68
C SER A 5 3.30 -10.36 5.85
N LEU A 6 4.33 -11.17 5.55
CA LEU A 6 4.25 -12.61 5.69
C LEU A 6 4.16 -13.03 7.17
N ILE A 7 5.07 -12.50 7.99
CA ILE A 7 5.09 -12.78 9.44
C ILE A 7 3.77 -12.31 10.08
N GLY A 8 3.31 -11.10 9.74
CA GLY A 8 2.05 -10.56 10.26
C GLY A 8 0.84 -11.43 9.90
N LEU A 9 0.74 -11.89 8.65
CA LEU A 9 -0.34 -12.78 8.22
C LEU A 9 -0.29 -14.12 8.97
N VAL A 10 0.89 -14.72 9.10
CA VAL A 10 1.07 -15.96 9.86
C VAL A 10 0.69 -15.78 11.33
N LEU A 11 1.11 -14.69 11.97
CA LEU A 11 0.75 -14.40 13.37
C LEU A 11 -0.76 -14.21 13.55
N VAL A 12 -1.45 -13.53 12.63
CA VAL A 12 -2.91 -13.38 12.67
C VAL A 12 -3.59 -14.75 12.55
N LEU A 13 -3.18 -15.56 11.59
CA LEU A 13 -3.77 -16.91 11.40
C LEU A 13 -3.47 -17.81 12.61
N VAL A 14 -2.22 -17.90 13.03
CA VAL A 14 -1.82 -18.71 14.20
C VAL A 14 -2.55 -18.23 15.46
N GLY A 15 -2.54 -16.93 15.75
CA GLY A 15 -3.19 -16.37 16.94
C GLY A 15 -4.68 -16.67 16.99
N VAL A 16 -5.39 -16.52 15.88
CA VAL A 16 -6.83 -16.77 15.82
C VAL A 16 -7.14 -18.27 15.87
N PHE A 17 -6.51 -19.09 15.02
CA PHE A 17 -6.87 -20.51 14.91
C PHE A 17 -6.33 -21.36 16.06
N VAL A 18 -5.10 -21.11 16.55
CA VAL A 18 -4.58 -21.76 17.76
C VAL A 18 -5.39 -21.33 18.98
N GLY A 19 -5.74 -20.04 19.09
CA GLY A 19 -6.63 -19.54 20.14
C GLY A 19 -8.00 -20.22 20.12
N ALA A 20 -8.59 -20.46 18.94
CA ALA A 20 -9.83 -21.22 18.80
C ALA A 20 -9.67 -22.66 19.30
N ILE A 21 -8.61 -23.36 18.93
CA ILE A 21 -8.31 -24.73 19.39
C ILE A 21 -8.16 -24.78 20.92
N MET A 22 -7.44 -23.82 21.52
CA MET A 22 -7.29 -23.72 22.98
C MET A 22 -8.62 -23.48 23.72
N LYS A 23 -9.59 -22.88 23.05
CA LYS A 23 -10.98 -22.71 23.54
C LYS A 23 -11.89 -23.87 23.19
N HIS A 24 -11.32 -25.00 22.73
CA HIS A 24 -12.06 -26.19 22.27
C HIS A 24 -13.04 -25.91 21.11
N VAL A 25 -12.84 -24.83 20.37
CA VAL A 25 -13.59 -24.56 19.14
C VAL A 25 -12.89 -25.27 17.98
N ASN A 26 -13.63 -26.18 17.30
CA ASN A 26 -13.12 -26.81 16.11
C ASN A 26 -13.03 -25.78 14.96
N PRO A 27 -11.84 -25.43 14.43
CA PRO A 27 -11.72 -24.48 13.33
C PRO A 27 -12.49 -24.89 12.08
N ALA A 28 -12.70 -26.19 11.85
CA ALA A 28 -13.50 -26.67 10.73
C ALA A 28 -14.97 -26.22 10.82
N ALA A 29 -15.49 -26.00 12.04
CA ALA A 29 -16.84 -25.46 12.22
C ALA A 29 -17.02 -24.07 11.60
N LEU A 30 -15.94 -23.28 11.47
CA LEU A 30 -15.99 -21.98 10.82
C LEU A 30 -16.22 -22.07 9.30
N SER A 31 -15.92 -23.22 8.69
CA SER A 31 -16.14 -23.47 7.25
C SER A 31 -17.45 -24.16 6.95
N THR A 32 -18.18 -24.65 7.98
CA THR A 32 -19.42 -25.42 7.78
C THR A 32 -20.63 -24.54 7.40
N VAL A 33 -20.48 -23.22 7.46
CA VAL A 33 -21.56 -22.25 7.16
C VAL A 33 -21.20 -21.46 5.90
N PRO A 34 -21.30 -22.05 4.69
CA PRO A 34 -20.92 -21.36 3.45
C PRO A 34 -21.77 -20.10 3.19
N ALA A 35 -23.02 -20.08 3.65
CA ALA A 35 -23.89 -18.92 3.55
C ALA A 35 -23.33 -17.71 4.31
N ALA A 36 -22.75 -17.90 5.50
CA ALA A 36 -22.14 -16.83 6.27
C ALA A 36 -20.96 -16.22 5.52
N PHE A 37 -20.10 -17.05 4.94
CA PHE A 37 -18.99 -16.59 4.13
C PHE A 37 -19.44 -15.80 2.89
N LEU A 38 -20.46 -16.31 2.17
CA LEU A 38 -21.03 -15.65 1.01
C LEU A 38 -21.63 -14.28 1.38
N ILE A 39 -22.45 -14.22 2.45
CA ILE A 39 -23.06 -12.96 2.90
C ILE A 39 -21.99 -11.94 3.24
N VAL A 40 -20.99 -12.31 4.01
CA VAL A 40 -19.94 -11.38 4.43
C VAL A 40 -19.09 -10.91 3.25
N ILE A 41 -18.54 -11.85 2.48
CA ILE A 41 -17.56 -11.51 1.43
C ILE A 41 -18.25 -10.87 0.23
N ALA A 42 -19.27 -11.52 -0.34
CA ALA A 42 -19.89 -11.03 -1.56
C ALA A 42 -20.60 -9.70 -1.31
N ALA A 43 -21.34 -9.55 -0.19
CA ALA A 43 -22.04 -8.30 0.09
C ALA A 43 -21.06 -7.16 0.41
N SER A 44 -19.97 -7.42 1.15
CA SER A 44 -18.97 -6.38 1.43
C SER A 44 -18.25 -5.89 0.17
N ILE A 45 -17.88 -6.81 -0.72
CA ILE A 45 -17.30 -6.46 -2.02
C ILE A 45 -18.33 -5.70 -2.87
N GLY A 46 -19.57 -6.17 -2.92
CA GLY A 46 -20.66 -5.51 -3.65
C GLY A 46 -20.92 -4.09 -3.15
N ALA A 47 -20.99 -3.89 -1.84
CA ALA A 47 -21.16 -2.57 -1.24
C ALA A 47 -19.96 -1.64 -1.52
N ALA A 48 -18.75 -2.17 -1.48
CA ALA A 48 -17.56 -1.43 -1.86
C ALA A 48 -17.54 -1.08 -3.35
N MET A 49 -18.04 -1.97 -4.23
CA MET A 49 -18.20 -1.67 -5.66
C MET A 49 -19.22 -0.55 -5.89
N LEU A 50 -20.33 -0.53 -5.17
CA LEU A 50 -21.33 0.56 -5.24
C LEU A 50 -20.74 1.91 -4.82
N SER A 51 -19.73 1.91 -3.96
CA SER A 51 -19.08 3.12 -3.44
C SER A 51 -17.89 3.59 -4.28
N ASN A 52 -17.51 2.87 -5.34
CA ASN A 52 -16.32 3.13 -6.13
C ASN A 52 -16.60 2.93 -7.63
N THR A 53 -15.67 3.39 -8.48
CA THR A 53 -15.76 3.18 -9.92
C THR A 53 -15.35 1.75 -10.31
N MET A 54 -15.88 1.26 -11.43
CA MET A 54 -15.56 -0.07 -11.94
C MET A 54 -14.04 -0.25 -12.23
N ASP A 55 -13.34 0.81 -12.62
CA ASP A 55 -11.90 0.77 -12.90
C ASP A 55 -11.06 0.49 -11.64
N VAL A 56 -11.54 0.94 -10.48
CA VAL A 56 -10.94 0.62 -9.17
C VAL A 56 -11.32 -0.79 -8.77
N ALA A 57 -12.59 -1.16 -8.89
CA ALA A 57 -13.12 -2.45 -8.46
C ALA A 57 -12.47 -3.64 -9.18
N LYS A 58 -12.23 -3.54 -10.48
CA LYS A 58 -11.55 -4.58 -11.28
C LYS A 58 -10.13 -4.91 -10.80
N LYS A 59 -9.49 -4.02 -10.05
CA LYS A 59 -8.12 -4.17 -9.55
C LYS A 59 -8.05 -4.77 -8.14
N LEU A 60 -9.17 -5.29 -7.59
CA LEU A 60 -9.24 -5.88 -6.25
C LEU A 60 -8.08 -6.85 -6.00
N MET A 61 -7.92 -7.85 -6.86
CA MET A 61 -6.87 -8.87 -6.71
C MET A 61 -5.46 -8.26 -6.80
N THR A 62 -5.27 -7.25 -7.64
CA THR A 62 -4.00 -6.51 -7.75
C THR A 62 -3.66 -5.80 -6.43
N TYR A 63 -4.64 -5.18 -5.77
CA TYR A 63 -4.42 -4.51 -4.49
C TYR A 63 -4.08 -5.52 -3.39
N VAL A 64 -4.79 -6.65 -3.33
CA VAL A 64 -4.50 -7.73 -2.37
C VAL A 64 -3.07 -8.24 -2.57
N ILE A 65 -2.70 -8.58 -3.80
CA ILE A 65 -1.36 -9.10 -4.13
C ILE A 65 -0.29 -8.05 -3.81
N LYS A 66 -0.50 -6.77 -4.18
CA LYS A 66 0.45 -5.69 -3.90
C LYS A 66 0.61 -5.47 -2.40
N GLY A 67 -0.47 -5.52 -1.62
CA GLY A 67 -0.43 -5.40 -0.16
C GLY A 67 0.35 -6.53 0.52
N ILE A 68 0.22 -7.77 0.03
CA ILE A 68 0.93 -8.94 0.58
C ILE A 68 2.39 -8.98 0.11
N LYS A 69 2.64 -8.76 -1.19
CA LYS A 69 4.01 -8.77 -1.74
C LYS A 69 4.85 -7.62 -1.24
N GLY A 70 4.22 -6.49 -0.93
CA GLY A 70 4.93 -5.26 -0.63
C GLY A 70 5.56 -4.61 -1.87
N GLN A 71 6.33 -3.57 -1.65
CA GLN A 71 7.09 -2.83 -2.65
C GLN A 71 8.59 -3.08 -2.40
N LYS A 72 9.38 -3.13 -3.45
CA LYS A 72 10.85 -3.11 -3.29
C LYS A 72 11.25 -1.78 -2.65
N PRO A 73 12.17 -1.78 -1.69
CA PRO A 73 12.73 -0.53 -1.17
C PRO A 73 13.33 0.29 -2.31
N PHE A 74 13.12 1.60 -2.27
CA PHE A 74 13.81 2.52 -3.19
C PHE A 74 15.28 2.60 -2.77
N ASP A 75 16.19 2.57 -3.72
CA ASP A 75 17.59 2.89 -3.49
C ASP A 75 17.77 4.42 -3.42
N THR A 76 17.25 5.00 -2.33
CA THR A 76 17.27 6.45 -2.12
C THR A 76 18.69 6.97 -2.06
N SER A 77 19.60 6.24 -1.40
CA SER A 77 21.00 6.63 -1.28
C SER A 77 21.73 6.63 -2.62
N GLY A 78 21.58 5.58 -3.41
CA GLY A 78 22.18 5.51 -4.76
C GLY A 78 21.62 6.58 -5.70
N THR A 79 20.32 6.88 -5.58
CA THR A 79 19.69 7.98 -6.35
C THR A 79 20.24 9.35 -5.95
N ILE A 80 20.47 9.59 -4.64
CA ILE A 80 21.10 10.84 -4.17
C ILE A 80 22.52 10.97 -4.74
N ASP A 81 23.32 9.90 -4.68
CA ASP A 81 24.69 9.90 -5.22
C ASP A 81 24.67 10.23 -6.72
N GLN A 82 23.72 9.66 -7.46
CA GLN A 82 23.56 9.94 -8.88
C GLN A 82 23.17 11.41 -9.17
N ILE A 83 22.23 11.95 -8.40
CA ILE A 83 21.80 13.35 -8.50
C ILE A 83 22.97 14.30 -8.21
N VAL A 84 23.75 14.03 -7.15
CA VAL A 84 24.92 14.83 -6.80
C VAL A 84 25.99 14.78 -7.89
N GLY A 85 26.27 13.58 -8.43
CA GLY A 85 27.18 13.41 -9.55
C GLY A 85 26.75 14.20 -10.81
N PHE A 86 25.46 14.20 -11.11
CA PHE A 86 24.91 15.02 -12.20
C PHE A 86 25.01 16.52 -11.92
N ALA A 87 24.77 16.95 -10.69
CA ALA A 87 24.96 18.36 -10.31
C ALA A 87 26.41 18.81 -10.46
N GLU A 88 27.38 17.98 -10.09
CA GLU A 88 28.81 18.25 -10.30
C GLU A 88 29.16 18.39 -11.77
N ARG A 89 28.63 17.50 -12.62
CA ARG A 89 28.89 17.51 -14.06
C ARG A 89 28.21 18.70 -14.73
N ALA A 90 26.93 18.93 -14.45
CA ALA A 90 26.20 20.09 -14.99
C ALA A 90 26.86 21.42 -14.66
N ARG A 91 27.42 21.55 -13.45
CA ARG A 91 28.14 22.76 -13.01
C ARG A 91 29.46 22.98 -13.76
N ARG A 92 30.16 21.91 -14.17
CA ARG A 92 31.44 22.00 -14.88
C ARG A 92 31.28 22.11 -16.39
N GLU A 93 30.36 21.35 -16.96
CA GLU A 93 30.26 21.11 -18.40
C GLU A 93 28.95 21.67 -18.99
N GLY A 94 28.08 22.21 -18.14
CA GLY A 94 26.76 22.68 -18.54
C GLY A 94 25.70 21.57 -18.53
N LEU A 95 24.43 21.96 -18.46
CA LEU A 95 23.29 21.05 -18.32
C LEU A 95 23.14 20.09 -19.53
N LEU A 96 23.47 20.57 -20.73
CA LEU A 96 23.43 19.75 -21.96
C LEU A 96 24.37 18.55 -21.92
N SER A 97 25.45 18.58 -21.11
CA SER A 97 26.36 17.43 -20.96
C SER A 97 25.71 16.20 -20.34
N LEU A 98 24.56 16.37 -19.67
CA LEU A 98 23.80 15.29 -19.02
C LEU A 98 22.96 14.48 -20.03
N GLU A 99 22.78 14.96 -21.27
CA GLU A 99 21.97 14.25 -22.27
C GLU A 99 22.49 12.82 -22.53
N SER A 100 23.80 12.64 -22.57
CA SER A 100 24.43 11.33 -22.73
C SER A 100 24.23 10.39 -21.54
N GLU A 101 23.99 10.94 -20.35
CA GLU A 101 23.80 10.20 -19.09
C GLU A 101 22.35 9.73 -18.87
N LEU A 102 21.39 10.27 -19.63
CA LEU A 102 19.97 9.87 -19.50
C LEU A 102 19.74 8.37 -19.69
N SER A 103 20.60 7.72 -20.48
CA SER A 103 20.54 6.28 -20.70
C SER A 103 20.96 5.46 -19.48
N THR A 104 21.68 6.05 -18.53
CA THR A 104 22.14 5.39 -17.29
C THR A 104 21.12 5.43 -16.16
N ILE A 105 20.04 6.20 -16.35
CA ILE A 105 18.99 6.39 -15.34
C ILE A 105 17.92 5.31 -15.52
N ASP A 106 17.80 4.43 -14.53
CA ASP A 106 16.77 3.37 -14.52
C ASP A 106 15.39 3.89 -14.14
N ASP A 107 15.31 4.96 -13.31
CA ASP A 107 14.04 5.55 -12.86
C ASP A 107 13.47 6.47 -13.96
N GLU A 108 12.38 6.04 -14.58
CA GLU A 108 11.71 6.77 -15.67
C GLU A 108 11.19 8.15 -15.24
N PHE A 109 10.82 8.32 -13.96
CA PHE A 109 10.36 9.61 -13.45
C PHE A 109 11.54 10.59 -13.32
N PHE A 110 12.67 10.12 -12.80
CA PHE A 110 13.89 10.91 -12.73
C PHE A 110 14.41 11.28 -14.13
N LYS A 111 14.50 10.29 -15.01
CA LYS A 111 14.91 10.49 -16.40
C LYS A 111 14.08 11.54 -17.11
N ARG A 112 12.74 11.45 -16.98
CA ARG A 112 11.82 12.42 -17.59
C ARG A 112 11.99 13.82 -17.02
N GLY A 113 12.13 13.95 -15.70
CA GLY A 113 12.35 15.24 -15.04
C GLY A 113 13.66 15.90 -15.50
N LEU A 114 14.75 15.12 -15.54
CA LEU A 114 16.04 15.61 -16.00
C LEU A 114 16.02 15.99 -17.49
N GLN A 115 15.32 15.22 -18.32
CA GLN A 115 15.12 15.56 -19.74
C GLN A 115 14.43 16.91 -19.90
N LEU A 116 13.34 17.16 -19.16
CA LEU A 116 12.63 18.44 -19.20
C LEU A 116 13.55 19.62 -18.84
N ALA A 117 14.45 19.43 -17.87
CA ALA A 117 15.42 20.42 -17.47
C ALA A 117 16.47 20.66 -18.57
N ILE A 118 17.00 19.59 -19.19
CA ILE A 118 17.99 19.67 -20.29
C ILE A 118 17.40 20.35 -21.52
N ASP A 119 16.13 20.10 -21.84
CA ASP A 119 15.42 20.72 -22.98
C ASP A 119 15.16 22.24 -22.78
N GLY A 120 15.61 22.80 -21.67
CA GLY A 120 15.51 24.23 -21.38
C GLY A 120 14.15 24.64 -20.83
N GLY A 121 13.39 23.70 -20.24
CA GLY A 121 12.13 24.01 -19.56
C GLY A 121 12.34 25.03 -18.42
N ASP A 122 11.35 25.92 -18.23
CA ASP A 122 11.34 26.80 -17.07
C ASP A 122 11.27 25.99 -15.78
N PRO A 123 12.10 26.27 -14.74
CA PRO A 123 12.10 25.49 -13.49
C PRO A 123 10.74 25.39 -12.82
N GLU A 124 9.91 26.43 -12.88
CA GLU A 124 8.56 26.38 -12.31
C GLU A 124 7.66 25.41 -13.08
N ILE A 125 7.78 25.39 -14.42
CA ILE A 125 7.02 24.46 -15.27
C ILE A 125 7.52 23.03 -15.07
N VAL A 126 8.83 22.79 -14.98
CA VAL A 126 9.38 21.46 -14.69
C VAL A 126 8.86 20.94 -13.35
N ALA A 127 8.89 21.78 -12.32
CA ALA A 127 8.32 21.45 -11.00
C ALA A 127 6.83 21.11 -11.08
N GLU A 128 6.04 21.93 -11.77
CA GLU A 128 4.59 21.74 -11.92
C GLU A 128 4.26 20.42 -12.62
N VAL A 129 4.94 20.11 -13.73
CA VAL A 129 4.73 18.87 -14.49
C VAL A 129 5.08 17.64 -13.64
N MET A 130 6.21 17.68 -12.92
CA MET A 130 6.63 16.57 -12.07
C MET A 130 5.69 16.39 -10.86
N GLU A 131 5.29 17.46 -10.18
CA GLU A 131 4.33 17.41 -9.07
C GLU A 131 2.94 16.94 -9.54
N ALA A 132 2.50 17.32 -10.74
CA ALA A 132 1.25 16.82 -11.32
C ALA A 132 1.28 15.31 -11.52
N ASP A 133 2.40 14.74 -11.95
CA ASP A 133 2.60 13.30 -12.11
C ASP A 133 2.54 12.58 -10.75
N VAL A 134 3.20 13.13 -9.72
CA VAL A 134 3.13 12.63 -8.34
C VAL A 134 1.71 12.68 -7.80
N LYS A 135 1.00 13.78 -7.99
CA LYS A 135 -0.40 13.94 -7.57
C LYS A 135 -1.33 12.95 -8.25
N ALA A 136 -1.20 12.76 -9.57
CA ALA A 136 -1.99 11.79 -10.32
C ALA A 136 -1.72 10.35 -9.84
N MET A 137 -0.48 10.00 -9.54
CA MET A 137 -0.10 8.73 -8.93
C MET A 137 -0.73 8.57 -7.54
N GLN A 138 -0.62 9.58 -6.70
CA GLN A 138 -1.19 9.60 -5.34
C GLN A 138 -2.70 9.35 -5.35
N GLU A 139 -3.45 10.01 -6.22
CA GLU A 139 -4.89 9.81 -6.31
C GLU A 139 -5.26 8.38 -6.75
N ARG A 140 -4.50 7.79 -7.69
CA ARG A 140 -4.67 6.37 -8.06
C ARG A 140 -4.41 5.42 -6.89
N HIS A 141 -3.37 5.65 -6.11
CA HIS A 141 -3.03 4.83 -4.95
C HIS A 141 -4.06 4.98 -3.84
N LYS A 142 -4.49 6.21 -3.56
CA LYS A 142 -5.53 6.54 -2.58
C LYS A 142 -6.85 5.88 -2.92
N ALA A 143 -7.27 5.88 -4.19
CA ALA A 143 -8.47 5.19 -4.62
C ALA A 143 -8.41 3.68 -4.34
N GLY A 144 -7.27 3.02 -4.61
CA GLY A 144 -7.06 1.61 -4.31
C GLY A 144 -7.07 1.30 -2.81
N ALA A 145 -6.36 2.09 -2.01
CA ALA A 145 -6.35 1.94 -0.55
C ALA A 145 -7.75 2.15 0.06
N LYS A 146 -8.47 3.19 -0.41
CA LYS A 146 -9.85 3.48 0.01
C LYS A 146 -10.81 2.34 -0.34
N TYR A 147 -10.65 1.71 -1.50
CA TYR A 147 -11.48 0.57 -1.90
C TYR A 147 -11.29 -0.62 -0.93
N MET A 148 -10.04 -0.97 -0.59
CA MET A 148 -9.73 -2.00 0.41
C MET A 148 -10.30 -1.64 1.79
N MET A 149 -10.18 -0.37 2.19
CA MET A 149 -10.77 0.14 3.43
C MET A 149 -12.30 -0.03 3.44
N SER A 150 -12.97 0.28 2.33
CA SER A 150 -14.44 0.16 2.23
C SER A 150 -14.88 -1.27 2.45
N ILE A 151 -14.22 -2.27 1.84
CA ILE A 151 -14.52 -3.69 2.07
C ILE A 151 -14.35 -4.04 3.56
N GLY A 152 -13.25 -3.57 4.18
CA GLY A 152 -12.97 -3.79 5.60
C GLY A 152 -14.05 -3.18 6.52
N ILE A 153 -14.50 -1.97 6.23
CA ILE A 153 -15.54 -1.29 7.01
C ILE A 153 -16.89 -2.00 6.88
N PHE A 154 -17.26 -2.46 5.69
CA PHE A 154 -18.54 -3.12 5.46
C PHE A 154 -18.59 -4.56 5.99
N SER A 155 -17.46 -5.28 6.04
CA SER A 155 -17.43 -6.69 6.43
C SER A 155 -18.04 -6.99 7.80
N PRO A 156 -17.76 -6.26 8.90
CA PRO A 156 -18.39 -6.51 10.18
C PRO A 156 -19.90 -6.30 10.15
N THR A 157 -20.38 -5.28 9.43
CA THR A 157 -21.81 -4.97 9.32
C THR A 157 -22.57 -6.08 8.62
N PHE A 158 -22.01 -6.63 7.53
CA PHE A 158 -22.59 -7.81 6.87
C PHE A 158 -22.45 -9.08 7.73
N GLY A 159 -21.44 -9.16 8.60
CA GLY A 159 -21.34 -10.19 9.63
C GLY A 159 -22.51 -10.15 10.59
N ILE A 160 -22.91 -8.95 11.04
CA ILE A 160 -24.10 -8.77 11.90
C ILE A 160 -25.39 -9.16 11.14
N ILE A 161 -25.52 -8.76 9.85
CA ILE A 161 -26.67 -9.16 9.03
C ILE A 161 -26.74 -10.68 8.92
N GLY A 162 -25.63 -11.37 8.68
CA GLY A 162 -25.55 -12.82 8.67
C GLY A 162 -25.95 -13.45 10.01
N ALA A 163 -25.55 -12.82 11.12
CA ALA A 163 -25.96 -13.28 12.46
C ALA A 163 -27.47 -13.13 12.68
N VAL A 164 -28.06 -12.01 12.24
CA VAL A 164 -29.51 -11.81 12.30
C VAL A 164 -30.25 -12.87 11.51
N PHE A 165 -29.80 -13.21 10.31
CA PHE A 165 -30.42 -14.29 9.53
C PHE A 165 -30.31 -15.65 10.20
N GLY A 166 -29.18 -15.96 10.83
CA GLY A 166 -29.01 -17.17 11.63
C GLY A 166 -30.01 -17.24 12.79
N LEU A 167 -30.21 -16.13 13.51
CA LEU A 167 -31.18 -16.05 14.62
C LEU A 167 -32.62 -16.14 14.12
N ILE A 168 -32.99 -15.53 13.01
CA ILE A 168 -34.32 -15.62 12.41
C ILE A 168 -34.61 -17.10 12.04
N ALA A 169 -33.65 -17.79 11.42
CA ALA A 169 -33.78 -19.22 11.10
C ALA A 169 -33.95 -20.08 12.37
N THR A 170 -33.26 -19.73 13.46
CA THR A 170 -33.39 -20.38 14.76
C THR A 170 -34.82 -20.22 15.33
N MET A 171 -35.37 -19.00 15.27
CA MET A 171 -36.72 -18.72 15.76
C MET A 171 -37.83 -19.52 15.03
N ALA A 172 -37.59 -19.88 13.78
CA ALA A 172 -38.51 -20.72 13.01
C ALA A 172 -38.52 -22.21 13.45
N ASN A 173 -37.58 -22.64 14.32
CA ASN A 173 -37.40 -24.02 14.74
C ASN A 173 -37.23 -24.18 16.26
N LEU A 174 -37.99 -23.41 17.05
CA LEU A 174 -37.85 -23.35 18.52
C LEU A 174 -38.12 -24.71 19.22
N ASP A 175 -38.88 -25.59 18.60
CA ASP A 175 -39.23 -26.88 19.14
C ASP A 175 -38.13 -27.95 18.94
N ASP A 176 -37.07 -27.64 18.18
CA ASP A 176 -35.95 -28.55 17.87
C ASP A 176 -34.62 -28.04 18.45
N PRO A 177 -34.17 -28.55 19.63
CA PRO A 177 -32.95 -28.10 20.26
C PRO A 177 -31.69 -28.20 19.39
N SER A 178 -31.64 -29.16 18.47
CA SER A 178 -30.47 -29.36 17.60
C SER A 178 -30.37 -28.26 16.57
N LYS A 179 -31.47 -27.80 16.00
CA LYS A 179 -31.54 -26.68 15.07
C LYS A 179 -31.31 -25.35 15.75
N LEU A 180 -31.69 -25.20 17.03
CA LEU A 180 -31.35 -24.04 17.83
C LEU A 180 -29.84 -23.85 17.94
N GLY A 181 -29.10 -24.91 18.28
CA GLY A 181 -27.65 -24.89 18.39
C GLY A 181 -26.97 -24.56 17.08
N GLU A 182 -27.46 -25.16 15.98
CA GLU A 182 -26.93 -24.92 14.62
C GLU A 182 -27.12 -23.45 14.18
N GLY A 183 -28.33 -22.89 14.36
CA GLY A 183 -28.62 -21.51 13.95
C GLY A 183 -27.88 -20.47 14.78
N ILE A 184 -27.74 -20.69 16.10
CA ILE A 184 -26.91 -19.82 16.97
C ILE A 184 -25.44 -19.91 16.54
N GLY A 185 -24.93 -21.11 16.28
CA GLY A 185 -23.57 -21.33 15.79
C GLY A 185 -23.32 -20.59 14.47
N ALA A 186 -24.25 -20.67 13.52
CA ALA A 186 -24.17 -19.96 12.26
C ALA A 186 -24.10 -18.44 12.41
N ALA A 187 -24.87 -17.88 13.38
CA ALA A 187 -24.84 -16.45 13.68
C ALA A 187 -23.46 -15.98 14.18
N PHE A 188 -22.84 -16.74 15.09
CA PHE A 188 -21.49 -16.46 15.57
C PHE A 188 -20.43 -16.59 14.49
N VAL A 189 -20.53 -17.60 13.61
CA VAL A 189 -19.61 -17.81 12.48
C VAL A 189 -19.69 -16.64 11.50
N ALA A 190 -20.87 -16.11 11.22
CA ALA A 190 -21.03 -14.93 10.35
C ALA A 190 -20.33 -13.69 10.94
N THR A 191 -20.55 -13.44 12.24
CA THR A 191 -19.91 -12.33 12.95
C THR A 191 -18.39 -12.48 12.97
N PHE A 192 -17.90 -13.69 13.25
CA PHE A 192 -16.47 -13.99 13.22
C PHE A 192 -15.85 -13.65 11.87
N TRP A 193 -16.43 -14.16 10.77
CA TRP A 193 -15.90 -13.86 9.42
C TRP A 193 -15.94 -12.37 9.09
N GLY A 194 -16.99 -11.65 9.50
CA GLY A 194 -17.09 -10.20 9.33
C GLY A 194 -15.93 -9.46 9.96
N VAL A 195 -15.65 -9.73 11.23
CA VAL A 195 -14.59 -9.09 12.01
C VAL A 195 -13.21 -9.56 11.54
N PHE A 196 -13.04 -10.85 11.24
CA PHE A 196 -11.77 -11.42 10.79
C PHE A 196 -11.35 -10.85 9.42
N MET A 197 -12.26 -10.81 8.44
CA MET A 197 -11.96 -10.23 7.13
C MET A 197 -11.59 -8.75 7.21
N ALA A 198 -12.30 -7.98 8.04
CA ALA A 198 -12.00 -6.58 8.25
C ALA A 198 -10.58 -6.37 8.80
N ASN A 199 -10.33 -6.92 10.00
CA ASN A 199 -9.16 -6.57 10.80
C ASN A 199 -7.95 -7.47 10.51
N GLY A 200 -8.18 -8.68 10.02
CA GLY A 200 -7.11 -9.62 9.64
C GLY A 200 -6.60 -9.43 8.22
N ILE A 201 -7.41 -8.88 7.30
CA ILE A 201 -7.07 -8.83 5.88
C ILE A 201 -7.22 -7.42 5.28
N PHE A 202 -8.45 -6.90 5.15
CA PHE A 202 -8.69 -5.74 4.29
C PHE A 202 -8.15 -4.42 4.86
N LEU A 203 -8.33 -4.14 6.15
CA LEU A 203 -7.81 -2.93 6.79
C LEU A 203 -6.28 -2.92 6.86
N PRO A 204 -5.59 -4.01 7.24
CA PRO A 204 -4.14 -4.07 7.17
C PRO A 204 -3.60 -3.83 5.75
N ILE A 205 -4.22 -4.43 4.72
CA ILE A 205 -3.83 -4.21 3.32
C ILE A 205 -4.03 -2.74 2.93
N SER A 206 -5.16 -2.11 3.28
CA SER A 206 -5.40 -0.70 3.01
C SER A 206 -4.33 0.20 3.61
N ASN A 207 -3.99 -0.02 4.89
CA ASN A 207 -2.95 0.74 5.58
C ASN A 207 -1.58 0.53 4.94
N LYS A 208 -1.26 -0.71 4.54
CA LYS A 208 -0.01 -1.03 3.85
C LYS A 208 0.10 -0.30 2.51
N LEU A 209 -0.95 -0.32 1.70
CA LEU A 209 -1.00 0.40 0.41
C LEU A 209 -0.80 1.90 0.61
N SER A 210 -1.41 2.49 1.65
CA SER A 210 -1.26 3.90 1.99
C SER A 210 0.17 4.23 2.42
N SER A 211 0.80 3.38 3.24
CA SER A 211 2.19 3.54 3.66
C SER A 211 3.17 3.47 2.47
N MET A 212 2.97 2.48 1.58
CA MET A 212 3.78 2.34 0.37
C MET A 212 3.64 3.57 -0.55
N SER A 213 2.43 4.09 -0.70
CA SER A 213 2.19 5.32 -1.47
C SER A 213 2.90 6.53 -0.87
N ALA A 214 2.89 6.67 0.46
CA ALA A 214 3.59 7.77 1.14
C ALA A 214 5.11 7.70 0.92
N GLN A 215 5.70 6.50 0.98
CA GLN A 215 7.13 6.31 0.70
C GLN A 215 7.49 6.65 -0.76
N GLU A 216 6.67 6.22 -1.71
CA GLU A 216 6.89 6.53 -3.13
C GLU A 216 6.78 8.03 -3.43
N ILE A 217 5.82 8.72 -2.79
CA ILE A 217 5.66 10.18 -2.89
C ILE A 217 6.89 10.90 -2.33
N ALA A 218 7.37 10.51 -1.15
CA ALA A 218 8.56 11.10 -0.55
C ALA A 218 9.80 10.93 -1.44
N TYR A 219 10.00 9.72 -1.98
CA TYR A 219 11.08 9.43 -2.91
C TYR A 219 11.01 10.29 -4.19
N LYS A 220 9.84 10.40 -4.80
CA LYS A 220 9.66 11.20 -6.02
C LYS A 220 9.86 12.71 -5.76
N ARG A 221 9.41 13.21 -4.61
CA ARG A 221 9.64 14.62 -4.24
C ARG A 221 11.11 14.93 -4.03
N MET A 222 11.86 14.02 -3.42
CA MET A 222 13.32 14.15 -3.34
C MET A 222 13.96 14.23 -4.74
N ILE A 223 13.47 13.44 -5.71
CA ILE A 223 13.95 13.53 -7.10
C ILE A 223 13.60 14.89 -7.72
N ILE A 224 12.39 15.43 -7.50
CA ILE A 224 12.01 16.74 -7.98
C ILE A 224 12.98 17.82 -7.45
N GLU A 225 13.23 17.80 -6.15
CA GLU A 225 14.17 18.71 -5.49
C GLU A 225 15.58 18.60 -6.08
N GLY A 226 16.02 17.36 -6.36
CA GLY A 226 17.31 17.08 -7.01
C GLY A 226 17.39 17.64 -8.43
N VAL A 227 16.38 17.40 -9.27
CA VAL A 227 16.33 17.87 -10.66
C VAL A 227 16.34 19.41 -10.71
N LEU A 228 15.53 20.07 -9.89
CA LEU A 228 15.49 21.54 -9.83
C LEU A 228 16.80 22.12 -9.32
N SER A 229 17.45 21.44 -8.37
CA SER A 229 18.77 21.86 -7.88
C SER A 229 19.87 21.72 -8.93
N ILE A 230 19.84 20.66 -9.73
CA ILE A 230 20.75 20.49 -10.88
C ILE A 230 20.55 21.63 -11.87
N GLN A 231 19.31 21.94 -12.21
CA GLN A 231 18.96 23.00 -13.14
C GLN A 231 19.39 24.38 -12.63
N ALA A 232 19.26 24.64 -11.33
CA ALA A 232 19.69 25.88 -10.70
C ALA A 232 21.22 26.01 -10.52
N GLY A 233 22.00 24.98 -10.88
CA GLY A 233 23.46 24.96 -10.69
C GLY A 233 23.87 24.93 -9.22
N ALA A 234 23.08 24.31 -8.33
CA ALA A 234 23.33 24.26 -6.90
C ALA A 234 24.71 23.68 -6.56
N ASN A 235 25.25 24.05 -5.39
CA ASN A 235 26.49 23.48 -4.91
C ASN A 235 26.28 21.99 -4.57
N PRO A 236 27.04 21.05 -5.17
CA PRO A 236 26.85 19.62 -4.97
C PRO A 236 26.93 19.17 -3.50
N ARG A 237 27.81 19.77 -2.69
CA ARG A 237 27.91 19.45 -1.25
C ARG A 237 26.65 19.85 -0.48
N MET A 238 26.15 21.06 -0.75
CA MET A 238 24.90 21.51 -0.12
C MET A 238 23.69 20.68 -0.58
N LEU A 239 23.69 20.25 -1.85
CA LEU A 239 22.67 19.39 -2.39
C LEU A 239 22.70 17.99 -1.75
N ASP A 240 23.89 17.41 -1.56
CA ASP A 240 24.05 16.15 -0.86
C ASP A 240 23.48 16.22 0.56
N ASP A 241 23.86 17.24 1.34
CA ASP A 241 23.36 17.47 2.70
C ASP A 241 21.82 17.63 2.71
N LEU A 242 21.28 18.40 1.77
CA LEU A 242 19.84 18.65 1.63
C LEU A 242 19.08 17.36 1.35
N LEU A 243 19.49 16.61 0.33
CA LEU A 243 18.80 15.38 -0.06
C LEU A 243 18.94 14.28 0.98
N ARG A 244 20.12 14.14 1.62
CA ARG A 244 20.33 13.18 2.71
C ARG A 244 19.53 13.52 3.97
N SER A 245 19.06 14.76 4.14
CA SER A 245 18.15 15.07 5.24
C SER A 245 16.84 14.28 5.19
N ASN A 246 16.45 13.79 4.01
CA ASN A 246 15.30 12.90 3.80
C ASN A 246 15.55 11.44 4.25
N LEU A 247 16.82 11.06 4.49
CA LEU A 247 17.17 9.72 4.96
C LEU A 247 17.06 9.60 6.48
N PRO A 248 16.83 8.36 6.99
CA PRO A 248 16.98 8.08 8.42
C PRO A 248 18.38 8.47 8.93
N PRO A 249 18.52 8.92 10.19
CA PRO A 249 19.82 9.39 10.72
C PRO A 249 20.99 8.42 10.53
N LYS A 250 20.74 7.11 10.54
CA LYS A 250 21.76 6.07 10.34
C LYS A 250 22.30 5.98 8.92
N GLU A 251 21.56 6.48 7.93
CA GLU A 251 21.90 6.41 6.51
C GLU A 251 22.44 7.73 5.94
N ARG A 252 22.50 8.79 6.78
CA ARG A 252 22.93 10.15 6.37
C ARG A 252 24.45 10.27 6.23
N THR A 253 25.22 9.48 6.96
CA THR A 253 26.68 9.58 6.95
C THR A 253 27.28 8.80 5.77
N SER A 254 28.01 9.50 4.91
CA SER A 254 28.77 8.92 3.79
C SER A 254 29.99 8.08 4.25
N ASP A 255 30.34 8.13 5.53
CA ASP A 255 31.54 7.48 6.09
C ASP A 255 31.37 5.98 6.34
N ASP A 256 30.15 5.48 6.51
CA ASP A 256 29.91 4.05 6.76
C ASP A 256 30.07 3.15 5.51
N ARG A 257 30.21 3.74 4.31
CA ARG A 257 30.40 2.97 3.04
C ARG A 257 31.85 2.62 2.71
N LYS A 258 32.84 3.14 3.43
CA LYS A 258 34.25 2.76 3.25
C LYS A 258 34.68 1.58 4.12
N SER A 259 33.78 1.05 4.97
CA SER A 259 34.06 -0.03 5.92
C SER A 259 33.22 -1.31 5.73
N ALA A 260 32.45 -1.43 4.66
CA ALA A 260 31.74 -2.64 4.22
C ALA A 260 32.22 -3.01 2.82
#